data_304fc5b0ca2db37ce6f5f7cec1fc2e56
#
_entry.id   304fc5b0ca2db37ce6f5f7cec1fc2e56
#
_cell.length_a   1.000
_cell.length_b   1.000
_cell.length_c   1.000
_cell.angle_alpha   90.00
_cell.angle_beta   90.00
_cell.angle_gamma   90.00
#
_symmetry.space_group_name_H-M   'P 1'
#
loop_
_entity.id
_entity.type
_entity.pdbx_description
1 polymer ?
#
loop_
_entity_poly.entity_id
_entity_poly.type
_entity_poly.pdbx_seq_one_letter_code
_entity_poly.pdbx_strand_id
1 'polypeptide(L)'
;GIFFIAPCTAKISFIKESDEVVDSDIDKMIAISDIYKQVLQNLEELKDEEIEDLEKAGMTGLRWPSPGGESLSLQTDDFVAVDGIDKVIDIFEKIEDEKLDGLAFVETEACRGGCFGGSLTVENSYSAKANIKPLIDEAKEKYGERTLNLPGEEDELLRNRPLCYRPVLRLDEDLDVSLKKMEEMGRVLSSLPGIDCGVCG
;
A
#
# COMPACT_ATOMS: atom_id res chain seq x y z
N GLY A 1 6.31 -14.10 18.25
CA GLY A 1 5.27 -13.71 17.28
C GLY A 1 5.79 -12.73 16.28
N ILE A 2 5.23 -12.76 15.08
CA ILE A 2 5.56 -11.85 13.97
C ILE A 2 4.53 -10.73 13.94
N PHE A 3 5.02 -9.48 13.96
CA PHE A 3 4.18 -8.29 13.92
C PHE A 3 4.41 -7.53 12.62
N PHE A 4 3.32 -7.22 11.91
CA PHE A 4 3.37 -6.39 10.73
C PHE A 4 3.00 -4.93 11.07
N ILE A 5 3.94 -4.01 10.82
CA ILE A 5 3.71 -2.58 11.02
C ILE A 5 3.13 -2.02 9.72
N ALA A 6 1.86 -1.59 9.76
CA ALA A 6 1.10 -1.24 8.57
C ALA A 6 0.94 0.28 8.39
N PRO A 7 1.15 0.80 7.17
CA PRO A 7 0.90 2.21 6.84
C PRO A 7 -0.59 2.50 6.55
N CYS A 8 -1.43 1.49 6.35
CA CYS A 8 -2.82 1.67 5.94
C CYS A 8 -3.72 0.51 6.35
N THR A 9 -5.02 0.80 6.44
CA THR A 9 -6.06 -0.18 6.77
C THR A 9 -6.24 -1.26 5.71
N ALA A 10 -6.02 -0.94 4.43
CA ALA A 10 -6.16 -1.92 3.34
C ALA A 10 -5.20 -3.10 3.48
N LYS A 11 -3.94 -2.87 3.88
CA LYS A 11 -2.99 -3.95 4.16
C LYS A 11 -3.42 -4.79 5.36
N ILE A 12 -4.02 -4.16 6.37
CA ILE A 12 -4.57 -4.87 7.55
C ILE A 12 -5.72 -5.77 7.13
N SER A 13 -6.68 -5.25 6.36
CA SER A 13 -7.81 -6.04 5.85
C SER A 13 -7.35 -7.17 4.93
N PHE A 14 -6.39 -6.90 4.05
CA PHE A 14 -5.83 -7.91 3.16
C PHE A 14 -5.26 -9.11 3.93
N ILE A 15 -4.45 -8.87 4.95
CA ILE A 15 -3.85 -9.94 5.76
C ILE A 15 -4.90 -10.71 6.55
N LYS A 16 -5.94 -10.01 7.06
CA LYS A 16 -6.98 -10.64 7.90
C LYS A 16 -8.04 -11.43 7.14
N GLU A 17 -8.41 -10.95 5.96
CA GLU A 17 -9.64 -11.35 5.28
C GLU A 17 -9.40 -11.88 3.87
N SER A 18 -8.16 -11.91 3.41
CA SER A 18 -7.86 -12.38 2.07
C SER A 18 -7.84 -13.90 2.01
N ASP A 19 -8.69 -14.48 1.15
CA ASP A 19 -8.59 -15.91 0.79
C ASP A 19 -7.32 -16.20 -0.03
N GLU A 20 -6.57 -15.17 -0.39
CA GLU A 20 -5.30 -15.26 -1.12
C GLU A 20 -4.13 -15.53 -0.18
N VAL A 21 -4.27 -15.15 1.09
CA VAL A 21 -3.28 -15.40 2.15
C VAL A 21 -3.80 -16.56 3.00
N VAL A 22 -3.48 -17.78 2.59
CA VAL A 22 -3.73 -18.98 3.39
C VAL A 22 -2.52 -19.16 4.29
N ASP A 23 -2.73 -19.20 5.59
CA ASP A 23 -1.68 -19.41 6.59
C ASP A 23 -0.60 -18.30 6.64
N SER A 24 -1.04 -17.07 6.87
CA SER A 24 -0.10 -15.98 7.15
C SER A 24 0.64 -16.22 8.46
N ASP A 25 1.97 -16.14 8.42
CA ASP A 25 2.81 -16.18 9.63
C ASP A 25 2.70 -14.92 10.50
N ILE A 26 1.89 -13.94 10.06
CA ILE A 26 1.69 -12.68 10.79
C ILE A 26 0.67 -12.88 11.90
N ASP A 27 1.13 -12.83 13.15
CA ASP A 27 0.28 -12.96 14.33
C ASP A 27 -0.57 -11.71 14.58
N LYS A 28 0.00 -10.53 14.40
CA LYS A 28 -0.67 -9.25 14.69
C LYS A 28 -0.22 -8.14 13.75
N MET A 29 -1.08 -7.13 13.65
CA MET A 29 -0.79 -5.92 12.90
C MET A 29 -0.89 -4.71 13.81
N ILE A 30 0.02 -3.75 13.59
CA ILE A 30 0.13 -2.52 14.38
C ILE A 30 0.19 -1.36 13.38
N ALA A 31 -0.59 -0.30 13.61
CA ALA A 31 -0.49 0.90 12.81
C ALA A 31 0.83 1.64 13.10
N ILE A 32 1.43 2.27 12.09
CA ILE A 32 2.59 3.13 12.28
C ILE A 32 2.27 4.24 13.30
N SER A 33 1.08 4.85 13.21
CA SER A 33 0.61 5.87 14.13
C SER A 33 0.57 5.43 15.59
N ASP A 34 0.28 4.14 15.85
CA ASP A 34 0.18 3.63 17.21
C ASP A 34 1.55 3.40 17.85
N ILE A 35 2.51 2.90 17.06
CA ILE A 35 3.86 2.61 17.56
C ILE A 35 4.78 3.84 17.58
N TYR A 36 4.51 4.83 16.74
CA TYR A 36 5.40 5.99 16.52
C TYR A 36 5.74 6.73 17.82
N LYS A 37 4.75 6.96 18.67
CA LYS A 37 4.98 7.64 19.96
C LYS A 37 5.92 6.87 20.86
N GLN A 38 5.81 5.55 20.90
CA GLN A 38 6.68 4.68 21.71
C GLN A 38 8.10 4.67 21.15
N VAL A 39 8.24 4.65 19.81
CA VAL A 39 9.56 4.73 19.17
C VAL A 39 10.25 6.04 19.52
N LEU A 40 9.56 7.18 19.47
CA LEU A 40 10.13 8.49 19.82
C LEU A 40 10.57 8.53 21.29
N GLN A 41 9.75 8.03 22.22
CA GLN A 41 10.09 8.00 23.63
C GLN A 41 11.34 7.16 23.91
N ASN A 42 11.43 5.99 23.28
CA ASN A 42 12.59 5.11 23.44
C ASN A 42 13.86 5.68 22.79
N LEU A 43 13.73 6.40 21.67
CA LEU A 43 14.87 7.06 21.03
C LEU A 43 15.52 8.13 21.92
N GLU A 44 14.74 8.86 22.73
CA GLU A 44 15.24 9.86 23.66
C GLU A 44 16.02 9.21 24.84
N GLU A 45 15.71 7.95 25.15
CA GLU A 45 16.34 7.19 26.24
C GLU A 45 17.57 6.41 25.80
N LEU A 46 17.72 6.13 24.48
CA LEU A 46 18.86 5.40 23.94
C LEU A 46 20.16 6.21 24.04
N LYS A 47 21.22 5.53 24.49
CA LYS A 47 22.59 6.04 24.43
C LYS A 47 23.29 5.44 23.21
N ASP A 48 24.19 6.21 22.61
CA ASP A 48 24.94 5.80 21.41
C ASP A 48 25.70 4.46 21.60
N GLU A 49 26.05 4.10 22.80
CA GLU A 49 26.76 2.86 23.15
C GLU A 49 25.88 1.60 23.14
N GLU A 50 24.53 1.77 23.09
CA GLU A 50 23.54 0.68 23.14
C GLU A 50 22.95 0.33 21.76
N ILE A 51 23.40 1.02 20.70
CA ILE A 51 22.88 0.80 19.35
C ILE A 51 23.65 -0.34 18.70
N GLU A 52 23.01 -1.50 18.56
CA GLU A 52 23.53 -2.58 17.73
C GLU A 52 23.49 -2.17 16.24
N ASP A 53 24.50 -2.58 15.48
CA ASP A 53 24.56 -2.34 14.04
C ASP A 53 23.61 -3.31 13.33
N LEU A 54 22.32 -2.98 13.34
CA LEU A 54 21.28 -3.75 12.66
C LEU A 54 21.40 -3.65 11.14
N GLU A 55 21.00 -4.72 10.46
CA GLU A 55 20.92 -4.70 8.99
C GLU A 55 19.97 -3.58 8.53
N LYS A 56 20.49 -2.70 7.67
CA LYS A 56 19.73 -1.58 7.12
C LYS A 56 19.11 -1.95 5.79
N ALA A 57 17.94 -1.38 5.53
CA ALA A 57 17.29 -1.51 4.23
C ALA A 57 18.17 -0.93 3.12
N GLY A 58 18.27 -1.65 2.01
CA GLY A 58 18.93 -1.14 0.81
C GLY A 58 18.10 -0.07 0.11
N MET A 59 18.69 0.59 -0.89
CA MET A 59 18.06 1.65 -1.68
C MET A 59 16.68 1.24 -2.24
N THR A 60 16.55 0.02 -2.75
CA THR A 60 15.28 -0.51 -3.29
C THR A 60 14.19 -0.55 -2.23
N GLY A 61 14.49 -1.09 -1.03
CA GLY A 61 13.52 -1.13 0.07
C GLY A 61 13.11 0.25 0.58
N LEU A 62 14.05 1.21 0.62
CA LEU A 62 13.75 2.59 1.00
C LEU A 62 12.89 3.34 -0.03
N ARG A 63 12.98 2.98 -1.31
CA ARG A 63 12.15 3.55 -2.38
C ARG A 63 10.77 2.94 -2.49
N TRP A 64 10.60 1.71 -2.04
CA TRP A 64 9.36 0.93 -2.17
C TRP A 64 8.07 1.68 -1.80
N PRO A 65 8.04 2.52 -0.76
CA PRO A 65 6.82 3.25 -0.40
C PRO A 65 6.43 4.40 -1.32
N SER A 66 7.29 4.76 -2.28
CA SER A 66 7.04 5.83 -3.25
C SER A 66 6.43 5.29 -4.54
N PRO A 67 5.51 6.01 -5.20
CA PRO A 67 5.11 5.67 -6.55
C PRO A 67 6.32 5.53 -7.48
N GLY A 68 6.36 4.43 -8.22
CA GLY A 68 7.50 4.04 -9.05
C GLY A 68 8.59 3.24 -8.31
N GLY A 69 8.47 3.05 -7.00
CA GLY A 69 9.46 2.34 -6.21
C GLY A 69 9.53 0.84 -6.51
N GLU A 70 8.38 0.22 -6.73
CA GLU A 70 8.29 -1.18 -7.15
C GLU A 70 8.78 -1.35 -8.60
N SER A 71 8.32 -0.50 -9.51
CA SER A 71 8.70 -0.54 -10.93
C SER A 71 10.21 -0.44 -11.14
N LEU A 72 10.88 0.43 -10.40
CA LEU A 72 12.33 0.58 -10.45
C LEU A 72 13.07 -0.70 -10.04
N SER A 73 12.48 -1.55 -9.21
CA SER A 73 13.08 -2.83 -8.80
C SER A 73 13.00 -3.90 -9.89
N LEU A 74 12.09 -3.75 -10.86
CA LEU A 74 11.90 -4.68 -11.98
C LEU A 74 12.89 -4.46 -13.12
N GLN A 75 13.72 -3.40 -13.08
CA GLN A 75 14.71 -3.06 -14.10
C GLN A 75 14.10 -2.95 -15.51
N THR A 76 12.88 -2.47 -15.63
CA THR A 76 12.22 -2.15 -16.91
C THR A 76 11.95 -0.67 -17.00
N ASP A 77 12.07 -0.12 -18.22
CA ASP A 77 11.70 1.27 -18.52
C ASP A 77 10.25 1.36 -19.06
N ASP A 78 9.65 0.21 -19.42
CA ASP A 78 8.31 0.14 -20.00
C ASP A 78 7.24 0.01 -18.91
N PHE A 79 7.15 1.01 -18.03
CA PHE A 79 6.14 1.03 -16.97
C PHE A 79 5.48 2.40 -16.80
N VAL A 80 4.35 2.38 -16.14
CA VAL A 80 3.73 3.58 -15.57
C VAL A 80 3.42 3.37 -14.09
N ALA A 81 3.75 4.37 -13.26
CA ALA A 81 3.42 4.39 -11.85
C ALA A 81 2.37 5.49 -11.58
N VAL A 82 1.26 5.11 -10.96
CA VAL A 82 0.10 5.98 -10.76
C VAL A 82 -0.34 5.94 -9.31
N ASP A 83 -0.51 7.13 -8.72
CA ASP A 83 -0.99 7.28 -7.35
C ASP A 83 -2.28 8.11 -7.29
N GLY A 84 -3.16 7.73 -6.35
CA GLY A 84 -4.50 8.29 -6.19
C GLY A 84 -5.55 7.52 -6.97
N ILE A 85 -6.58 7.07 -6.25
CA ILE A 85 -7.61 6.17 -6.78
C ILE A 85 -8.30 6.71 -8.04
N ASP A 86 -8.52 8.02 -8.12
CA ASP A 86 -9.10 8.68 -9.28
C ASP A 86 -8.25 8.50 -10.54
N LYS A 87 -6.93 8.59 -10.40
CA LYS A 87 -5.98 8.40 -11.50
C LYS A 87 -5.77 6.93 -11.84
N VAL A 88 -5.79 6.06 -10.85
CA VAL A 88 -5.73 4.61 -11.05
C VAL A 88 -6.90 4.13 -11.90
N ILE A 89 -8.12 4.60 -11.61
CA ILE A 89 -9.32 4.29 -12.41
C ILE A 89 -9.15 4.78 -13.85
N ASP A 90 -8.74 6.04 -14.06
CA ASP A 90 -8.51 6.62 -15.39
C ASP A 90 -7.47 5.82 -16.22
N ILE A 91 -6.42 5.32 -15.59
CA ILE A 91 -5.43 4.47 -16.27
C ILE A 91 -5.98 3.09 -16.62
N PHE A 92 -6.74 2.46 -15.72
CA PHE A 92 -7.34 1.16 -16.00
C PHE A 92 -8.37 1.25 -17.14
N GLU A 93 -9.19 2.30 -17.19
CA GLU A 93 -10.10 2.56 -18.30
C GLU A 93 -9.35 2.71 -19.64
N LYS A 94 -8.20 3.40 -19.63
CA LYS A 94 -7.36 3.54 -20.84
C LYS A 94 -6.73 2.23 -21.29
N ILE A 95 -6.36 1.35 -20.35
CA ILE A 95 -5.84 0.02 -20.65
C ILE A 95 -6.96 -0.85 -21.24
N GLU A 96 -8.15 -0.83 -20.63
CA GLU A 96 -9.33 -1.56 -21.13
C GLU A 96 -9.75 -1.11 -22.52
N ASP A 97 -9.64 0.17 -22.79
CA ASP A 97 -9.91 0.77 -24.11
C ASP A 97 -8.77 0.58 -25.15
N GLU A 98 -7.74 -0.20 -24.83
CA GLU A 98 -6.56 -0.42 -25.68
C GLU A 98 -5.85 0.89 -26.10
N LYS A 99 -5.89 1.92 -25.24
CA LYS A 99 -5.28 3.23 -25.50
C LYS A 99 -3.85 3.36 -24.94
N LEU A 100 -3.39 2.38 -24.17
CA LEU A 100 -2.06 2.31 -23.58
C LEU A 100 -1.40 0.99 -23.94
N ASP A 101 -0.75 0.98 -25.10
CA ASP A 101 0.01 -0.16 -25.59
C ASP A 101 1.49 -0.09 -25.17
N GLY A 102 2.15 -1.24 -25.12
CA GLY A 102 3.59 -1.33 -24.92
C GLY A 102 4.07 -1.23 -23.47
N LEU A 103 3.17 -1.20 -22.50
CA LEU A 103 3.54 -1.23 -21.09
C LEU A 103 3.78 -2.68 -20.65
N ALA A 104 4.97 -2.93 -20.07
CA ALA A 104 5.30 -4.20 -19.45
C ALA A 104 4.74 -4.30 -18.02
N PHE A 105 4.61 -3.15 -17.32
CA PHE A 105 4.17 -3.12 -15.94
C PHE A 105 3.39 -1.83 -15.63
N VAL A 106 2.38 -1.97 -14.77
CA VAL A 106 1.58 -0.86 -14.25
C VAL A 106 1.56 -0.93 -12.74
N GLU A 107 2.25 0.00 -12.09
CA GLU A 107 2.24 0.16 -10.65
C GLU A 107 1.10 1.10 -10.25
N THR A 108 0.19 0.64 -9.39
CA THR A 108 -0.97 1.43 -8.97
C THR A 108 -1.09 1.52 -7.47
N GLU A 109 -1.27 2.74 -6.98
CA GLU A 109 -1.42 3.02 -5.57
C GLU A 109 -2.69 3.85 -5.31
N ALA A 110 -3.60 3.36 -4.47
CA ALA A 110 -4.84 4.08 -4.17
C ALA A 110 -4.59 5.40 -3.41
N CYS A 111 -3.56 5.44 -2.58
CA CYS A 111 -3.21 6.62 -1.79
C CYS A 111 -2.34 7.60 -2.58
N ARG A 112 -2.65 8.90 -2.52
CA ARG A 112 -1.77 9.94 -3.09
C ARG A 112 -0.45 10.00 -2.34
N GLY A 113 0.64 9.92 -3.07
CA GLY A 113 1.99 9.85 -2.51
C GLY A 113 2.44 8.43 -2.16
N GLY A 114 1.71 7.41 -2.62
CA GLY A 114 2.02 6.02 -2.34
C GLY A 114 1.77 5.61 -0.90
N CYS A 115 2.54 4.66 -0.40
CA CYS A 115 2.44 4.22 0.98
C CYS A 115 2.77 5.32 2.00
N PHE A 116 3.51 6.36 1.61
CA PHE A 116 3.71 7.54 2.46
C PHE A 116 2.42 8.30 2.76
N GLY A 117 1.42 8.24 1.86
CA GLY A 117 0.09 8.84 2.04
C GLY A 117 -0.93 7.91 2.69
N GLY A 118 -0.49 6.80 3.24
CA GLY A 118 -1.37 5.82 3.89
C GLY A 118 -2.11 6.39 5.10
N SER A 119 -3.31 5.90 5.36
CA SER A 119 -4.21 6.41 6.41
C SER A 119 -3.70 6.21 7.86
N LEU A 120 -2.69 5.37 8.05
CA LEU A 120 -2.09 5.06 9.36
C LEU A 120 -0.65 5.58 9.49
N THR A 121 -0.21 6.47 8.60
CA THR A 121 1.06 7.20 8.69
C THR A 121 0.91 8.44 9.57
N VAL A 122 2.04 9.01 10.00
CA VAL A 122 2.07 10.14 10.92
C VAL A 122 2.57 11.44 10.29
N GLU A 123 3.15 11.36 9.09
CA GLU A 123 3.75 12.51 8.41
C GLU A 123 3.05 12.76 7.06
N ASN A 124 3.09 13.99 6.61
CA ASN A 124 2.65 14.34 5.27
C ASN A 124 3.51 13.63 4.22
N SER A 125 2.88 13.06 3.19
CA SER A 125 3.57 12.26 2.16
C SER A 125 4.69 13.01 1.44
N TYR A 126 4.57 14.31 1.24
CA TYR A 126 5.62 15.12 0.61
C TYR A 126 6.81 15.35 1.54
N SER A 127 6.55 15.61 2.82
CA SER A 127 7.60 15.71 3.85
C SER A 127 8.31 14.38 4.02
N ALA A 128 7.57 13.28 4.09
CA ALA A 128 8.13 11.93 4.19
C ALA A 128 9.05 11.60 3.01
N LYS A 129 8.64 11.94 1.77
CA LYS A 129 9.47 11.79 0.57
C LYS A 129 10.75 12.63 0.62
N ALA A 130 10.67 13.85 1.15
CA ALA A 130 11.85 14.69 1.32
C ALA A 130 12.82 14.13 2.37
N ASN A 131 12.28 13.64 3.49
CA ASN A 131 13.06 13.12 4.61
C ASN A 131 13.75 11.79 4.30
N ILE A 132 13.16 10.93 3.45
CA ILE A 132 13.76 9.64 3.10
C ILE A 132 14.88 9.77 2.06
N LYS A 133 14.90 10.85 1.28
CA LYS A 133 15.88 11.03 0.21
C LYS A 133 17.34 10.93 0.65
N PRO A 134 17.78 11.59 1.73
CA PRO A 134 19.15 11.44 2.23
C PRO A 134 19.50 9.99 2.59
N LEU A 135 18.54 9.23 3.15
CA LEU A 135 18.75 7.83 3.50
C LEU A 135 18.90 6.95 2.25
N ILE A 136 18.16 7.24 1.18
CA ILE A 136 18.30 6.58 -0.11
C ILE A 136 19.68 6.85 -0.71
N ASP A 137 20.14 8.10 -0.66
CA ASP A 137 21.46 8.51 -1.18
C ASP A 137 22.59 7.83 -0.39
N GLU A 138 22.49 7.79 0.96
CA GLU A 138 23.44 7.07 1.82
C GLU A 138 23.45 5.55 1.53
N ALA A 139 22.28 4.94 1.38
CA ALA A 139 22.17 3.52 1.07
C ALA A 139 22.76 3.20 -0.31
N LYS A 140 22.59 4.09 -1.29
CA LYS A 140 23.18 3.95 -2.61
C LYS A 140 24.70 4.00 -2.57
N GLU A 141 25.27 4.93 -1.83
CA GLU A 141 26.73 5.05 -1.66
C GLU A 141 27.32 3.85 -0.95
N LYS A 142 26.66 3.36 0.12
CA LYS A 142 27.19 2.30 0.97
C LYS A 142 27.00 0.89 0.40
N TYR A 143 25.87 0.61 -0.24
CA TYR A 143 25.48 -0.73 -0.68
C TYR A 143 25.36 -0.89 -2.20
N GLY A 144 25.41 0.20 -2.96
CA GLY A 144 25.13 0.20 -4.39
C GLY A 144 23.68 -0.19 -4.72
N GLU A 145 23.43 -0.52 -5.97
CA GLU A 145 22.16 -1.10 -6.42
C GLU A 145 22.17 -2.61 -6.11
N ARG A 146 21.93 -2.97 -4.84
CA ARG A 146 21.79 -4.38 -4.47
C ARG A 146 20.49 -4.94 -5.07
N THR A 147 20.65 -5.90 -5.93
CA THR A 147 19.59 -6.87 -6.24
C THR A 147 19.40 -7.74 -4.99
N LEU A 148 18.20 -7.77 -4.43
CA LEU A 148 17.88 -8.72 -3.35
C LEU A 148 17.97 -10.13 -3.92
N ASN A 149 18.95 -10.90 -3.47
CA ASN A 149 18.88 -12.35 -3.59
C ASN A 149 17.90 -12.81 -2.50
N LEU A 150 16.64 -12.98 -2.87
CA LEU A 150 15.65 -13.52 -1.95
C LEU A 150 16.03 -14.98 -1.65
N PRO A 151 16.15 -15.35 -0.37
CA PRO A 151 16.31 -16.74 0.01
C PRO A 151 14.99 -17.48 -0.27
N GLY A 152 15.02 -18.57 -0.98
CA GLY A 152 13.86 -19.40 -1.32
C GLY A 152 13.86 -19.82 -2.79
N GLU A 153 13.08 -20.81 -3.10
CA GLU A 153 12.80 -21.18 -4.48
C GLU A 153 11.84 -20.15 -5.07
N GLU A 154 12.02 -19.77 -6.34
CA GLU A 154 11.17 -18.77 -7.02
C GLU A 154 9.68 -19.11 -6.92
N ASP A 155 9.33 -20.41 -6.92
CA ASP A 155 7.96 -20.89 -6.82
C ASP A 155 7.28 -20.58 -5.47
N GLU A 156 8.05 -20.41 -4.38
CA GLU A 156 7.51 -20.05 -3.07
C GLU A 156 7.06 -18.57 -3.00
N LEU A 157 7.57 -17.73 -3.90
CA LEU A 157 7.24 -16.30 -3.98
C LEU A 157 6.09 -16.02 -4.93
N LEU A 158 5.68 -17.02 -5.73
CA LEU A 158 4.60 -16.88 -6.69
C LEU A 158 3.25 -17.13 -6.01
N ARG A 159 2.23 -16.43 -6.49
CA ARG A 159 0.85 -16.73 -6.09
C ARG A 159 0.46 -18.10 -6.60
N ASN A 160 0.01 -18.96 -5.71
CA ASN A 160 -0.49 -20.28 -6.02
C ASN A 160 -2.00 -20.32 -6.34
N ARG A 161 -2.67 -19.17 -6.27
CA ARG A 161 -4.10 -19.02 -6.58
C ARG A 161 -4.34 -17.84 -7.53
N PRO A 162 -5.25 -17.98 -8.51
CA PRO A 162 -5.62 -16.87 -9.38
C PRO A 162 -6.36 -15.79 -8.59
N LEU A 163 -6.17 -14.54 -9.00
CA LEU A 163 -6.97 -13.42 -8.52
C LEU A 163 -8.40 -13.59 -9.03
N CYS A 164 -9.36 -13.72 -8.11
CA CYS A 164 -10.77 -13.79 -8.45
C CYS A 164 -11.42 -12.42 -8.31
N TYR A 165 -12.25 -12.04 -9.28
CA TYR A 165 -13.05 -10.84 -9.16
C TYR A 165 -13.97 -10.93 -7.93
N ARG A 166 -13.92 -9.92 -7.08
CA ARG A 166 -14.82 -9.76 -5.94
C ARG A 166 -15.63 -8.48 -6.14
N PRO A 167 -16.95 -8.55 -6.28
CA PRO A 167 -17.77 -7.36 -6.38
C PRO A 167 -17.70 -6.59 -5.06
N VAL A 168 -17.24 -5.34 -5.11
CA VAL A 168 -17.05 -4.47 -3.93
C VAL A 168 -18.38 -4.09 -3.30
N LEU A 169 -19.47 -4.06 -4.08
CA LEU A 169 -20.80 -3.65 -3.66
C LEU A 169 -21.87 -4.63 -4.16
N ARG A 170 -21.77 -5.88 -3.73
CA ARG A 170 -22.89 -6.81 -3.93
C ARG A 170 -23.91 -6.59 -2.83
N LEU A 171 -24.98 -5.86 -3.14
CA LEU A 171 -26.03 -5.55 -2.18
C LEU A 171 -26.81 -6.80 -1.74
N ASP A 172 -27.02 -7.75 -2.67
CA ASP A 172 -27.65 -9.04 -2.41
C ASP A 172 -27.34 -10.03 -3.54
N GLU A 173 -27.59 -11.33 -3.30
CA GLU A 173 -27.50 -12.36 -4.35
C GLU A 173 -28.71 -12.30 -5.29
N ASP A 174 -29.85 -11.91 -4.76
CA ASP A 174 -31.10 -11.71 -5.49
C ASP A 174 -31.14 -10.29 -6.09
N LEU A 175 -31.38 -10.20 -7.40
CA LEU A 175 -31.43 -8.93 -8.12
C LEU A 175 -32.55 -8.02 -7.63
N ASP A 176 -33.74 -8.58 -7.35
CA ASP A 176 -34.90 -7.80 -6.89
C ASP A 176 -34.66 -7.22 -5.49
N VAL A 177 -33.98 -7.96 -4.63
CA VAL A 177 -33.55 -7.49 -3.30
C VAL A 177 -32.46 -6.43 -3.43
N SER A 178 -31.50 -6.62 -4.32
CA SER A 178 -30.46 -5.62 -4.63
C SER A 178 -31.05 -4.30 -5.09
N LEU A 179 -32.01 -4.34 -6.00
CA LEU A 179 -32.71 -3.14 -6.51
C LEU A 179 -33.45 -2.39 -5.40
N LYS A 180 -34.18 -3.12 -4.53
CA LYS A 180 -34.85 -2.51 -3.37
C LYS A 180 -33.89 -1.85 -2.40
N LYS A 181 -32.75 -2.49 -2.13
CA LYS A 181 -31.67 -1.90 -1.30
C LYS A 181 -31.09 -0.65 -1.95
N MET A 182 -30.90 -0.65 -3.27
CA MET A 182 -30.42 0.51 -4.00
C MET A 182 -31.40 1.70 -3.95
N GLU A 183 -32.72 1.43 -4.09
CA GLU A 183 -33.75 2.45 -3.91
C GLU A 183 -33.75 3.03 -2.49
N GLU A 184 -33.61 2.15 -1.48
CA GLU A 184 -33.52 2.57 -0.08
C GLU A 184 -32.27 3.44 0.16
N MET A 185 -31.10 3.04 -0.36
CA MET A 185 -29.89 3.85 -0.29
C MET A 185 -30.10 5.23 -0.92
N GLY A 186 -30.73 5.31 -2.10
CA GLY A 186 -31.06 6.57 -2.76
C GLY A 186 -32.01 7.44 -1.92
N ARG A 187 -33.00 6.84 -1.26
CA ARG A 187 -33.91 7.54 -0.36
C ARG A 187 -33.20 8.11 0.87
N VAL A 188 -32.34 7.29 1.50
CA VAL A 188 -31.52 7.73 2.65
C VAL A 188 -30.60 8.87 2.23
N LEU A 189 -29.87 8.70 1.11
CA LEU A 189 -28.97 9.73 0.59
C LEU A 189 -29.70 11.07 0.35
N SER A 190 -30.90 10.99 -0.24
CA SER A 190 -31.73 12.19 -0.50
C SER A 190 -32.26 12.86 0.79
N SER A 191 -32.30 12.13 1.90
CA SER A 191 -32.71 12.67 3.20
C SER A 191 -31.57 13.34 3.98
N LEU A 192 -30.33 13.12 3.54
CA LEU A 192 -29.17 13.74 4.16
C LEU A 192 -29.01 15.20 3.70
N PRO A 193 -28.42 16.08 4.53
CA PRO A 193 -28.31 17.51 4.22
C PRO A 193 -27.40 17.85 3.02
N GLY A 194 -26.83 16.86 2.33
CA GLY A 194 -26.00 17.06 1.14
C GLY A 194 -24.68 17.79 1.38
N ILE A 195 -24.19 17.79 2.63
CA ILE A 195 -22.92 18.41 3.00
C ILE A 195 -21.85 17.33 2.91
N ASP A 196 -21.04 17.40 1.88
CA ASP A 196 -19.89 16.51 1.68
C ASP A 196 -18.70 17.00 2.53
N CYS A 197 -18.81 16.85 3.83
CA CYS A 197 -17.76 17.26 4.79
C CYS A 197 -16.89 16.10 5.28
N GLY A 198 -17.17 14.86 4.85
CA GLY A 198 -16.42 13.67 5.25
C GLY A 198 -16.56 13.24 6.72
N VAL A 199 -17.43 13.88 7.53
CA VAL A 199 -17.57 13.57 8.97
C VAL A 199 -18.27 12.23 9.20
N CYS A 200 -19.14 11.81 8.28
CA CYS A 200 -19.88 10.55 8.39
C CYS A 200 -19.27 9.40 7.57
N GLY A 201 -18.12 9.59 6.92
CA GLY A 201 -17.40 8.60 6.11
C GLY A 201 -17.71 8.68 4.63
#